data_c7c74ac1cc4a44f6b92382fc19e08e3a
#
_entry.id   c7c74ac1cc4a44f6b92382fc19e08e3a
#
_cell.length_a   1.000
_cell.length_b   1.000
_cell.length_c   1.000
_cell.angle_alpha   90.00
_cell.angle_beta   90.00
_cell.angle_gamma   90.00
#
_symmetry.space_group_name_H-M   'P 1'
#
loop_
_entity.id
_entity.type
_entity.pdbx_description
1 polymer ?
#
loop_
_entity_poly.entity_id
_entity_poly.type
_entity_poly.pdbx_seq_one_letter_code
_entity_poly.pdbx_strand_id
1 'polypeptide(L)'
;MKRLTLLPGLLFLMQAAFSQESGSCKPVNLVCDYLVNPLGIDNPAPRLSWMLNDARKGARQTACQVIVDKDSLELIAGKGTIWDSGKKDSEQILITYSGQELRPFTKYYWRVNVWDKDGVKSSSAINSFETGMMGMEYWQGAWISDNKDINYRPAPYFRKVFDARKKIWSARAYIAVAGLYELYINGEKIGNHRLDPVYTPV
;
A
#
# COMPACT_ATOMS: atom_id res chain seq x y z
N MET A 1 1.01 -82.67 -31.11
CA MET A 1 0.10 -81.56 -31.24
C MET A 1 0.46 -80.58 -30.13
N LYS A 2 1.25 -79.53 -30.45
CA LYS A 2 1.65 -78.45 -29.46
C LYS A 2 0.76 -77.25 -29.68
N ARG A 3 0.00 -76.85 -28.64
CA ARG A 3 -0.85 -75.66 -28.66
C ARG A 3 0.02 -74.46 -28.31
N LEU A 4 0.10 -73.50 -29.21
CA LEU A 4 0.76 -72.20 -29.03
C LEU A 4 -0.25 -71.26 -28.45
N THR A 5 -0.02 -70.80 -27.20
CA THR A 5 -0.83 -69.82 -26.52
C THR A 5 -0.23 -68.42 -26.80
N LEU A 6 -0.97 -67.56 -27.52
CA LEU A 6 -0.67 -66.18 -27.73
C LEU A 6 -1.05 -65.40 -26.44
N LEU A 7 -0.08 -64.70 -25.91
CA LEU A 7 -0.28 -63.68 -24.82
C LEU A 7 -0.61 -62.34 -25.46
N PRO A 8 -1.70 -61.65 -25.12
CA PRO A 8 -1.93 -60.31 -25.59
C PRO A 8 -1.06 -59.31 -24.79
N GLY A 9 -0.17 -58.64 -25.52
CA GLY A 9 0.63 -57.55 -24.92
C GLY A 9 -0.25 -56.36 -24.56
N LEU A 10 -0.28 -56.01 -23.27
CA LEU A 10 -0.96 -54.87 -22.72
C LEU A 10 -0.12 -53.62 -23.02
N LEU A 11 -0.55 -52.81 -23.99
CA LEU A 11 0.08 -51.54 -24.33
C LEU A 11 -0.34 -50.49 -23.29
N PHE A 12 0.52 -50.19 -22.32
CA PHE A 12 0.33 -49.12 -21.35
C PHE A 12 0.62 -47.77 -22.05
N LEU A 13 -0.40 -47.05 -22.45
CA LEU A 13 -0.31 -45.66 -22.86
C LEU A 13 -0.09 -44.81 -21.62
N MET A 14 1.16 -44.43 -21.37
CA MET A 14 1.55 -43.46 -20.36
C MET A 14 1.09 -42.06 -20.84
N GLN A 15 -0.09 -41.64 -20.41
CA GLN A 15 -0.51 -40.24 -20.57
C GLN A 15 0.36 -39.41 -19.65
N ALA A 16 1.34 -38.71 -20.22
CA ALA A 16 2.05 -37.63 -19.54
C ALA A 16 1.01 -36.53 -19.29
N ALA A 17 0.50 -36.47 -18.06
CA ALA A 17 -0.23 -35.32 -17.58
C ALA A 17 0.75 -34.14 -17.54
N PHE A 18 0.73 -33.32 -18.59
CA PHE A 18 1.31 -31.98 -18.50
C PHE A 18 0.53 -31.24 -17.41
N SER A 19 1.11 -31.14 -16.21
CA SER A 19 0.68 -30.22 -15.21
C SER A 19 0.89 -28.82 -15.79
N GLN A 20 -0.15 -28.24 -16.33
CA GLN A 20 -0.19 -26.86 -16.73
C GLN A 20 -0.10 -26.08 -15.41
N GLU A 21 1.07 -25.51 -15.13
CA GLU A 21 1.18 -24.54 -14.04
C GLU A 21 0.08 -23.50 -14.28
N SER A 22 -0.92 -23.52 -13.45
CA SER A 22 -1.99 -22.53 -13.46
C SER A 22 -1.42 -21.21 -12.90
N GLY A 23 -0.57 -20.57 -13.69
CA GLY A 23 -0.11 -19.22 -13.42
C GLY A 23 -1.35 -18.33 -13.36
N SER A 24 -1.53 -17.59 -12.29
CA SER A 24 -2.57 -16.57 -12.18
C SER A 24 -1.94 -15.19 -12.28
N CYS A 25 -2.62 -14.28 -12.96
CA CYS A 25 -2.22 -12.87 -13.05
C CYS A 25 -2.33 -12.25 -11.66
N LYS A 26 -1.20 -12.14 -10.93
CA LYS A 26 -1.19 -11.68 -9.54
C LYS A 26 -0.85 -10.19 -9.46
N PRO A 27 -1.69 -9.36 -8.82
CA PRO A 27 -1.36 -7.96 -8.57
C PRO A 27 -0.30 -7.86 -7.46
N VAL A 28 0.77 -7.12 -7.75
CA VAL A 28 1.94 -6.89 -6.90
C VAL A 28 2.35 -5.42 -6.93
N ASN A 29 3.32 -5.03 -6.10
CA ASN A 29 3.90 -3.69 -6.07
C ASN A 29 2.81 -2.59 -5.98
N LEU A 30 1.91 -2.74 -5.02
CA LEU A 30 0.84 -1.78 -4.78
C LEU A 30 1.42 -0.46 -4.29
N VAL A 31 1.02 0.65 -4.92
CA VAL A 31 1.41 2.00 -4.52
C VAL A 31 0.20 2.92 -4.46
N CYS A 32 0.26 3.87 -3.55
CA CYS A 32 -0.71 4.93 -3.37
C CYS A 32 0.00 6.27 -3.61
N ASP A 33 -0.46 7.07 -4.57
CA ASP A 33 0.22 8.27 -5.06
C ASP A 33 1.73 8.04 -5.29
N TYR A 34 2.05 6.91 -5.96
CA TYR A 34 3.42 6.45 -6.30
C TYR A 34 4.29 6.00 -5.11
N LEU A 35 3.77 5.96 -3.89
CA LEU A 35 4.50 5.58 -2.69
C LEU A 35 4.00 4.24 -2.13
N VAL A 36 4.90 3.46 -1.55
CA VAL A 36 4.56 2.20 -0.87
C VAL A 36 4.19 2.49 0.58
N ASN A 37 2.96 2.17 0.97
CA ASN A 37 2.43 2.39 2.33
C ASN A 37 2.72 3.81 2.87
N PRO A 38 2.35 4.87 2.12
CA PRO A 38 2.71 6.23 2.50
C PRO A 38 2.05 6.67 3.81
N LEU A 39 2.74 7.58 4.47
CA LEU A 39 2.26 8.30 5.65
C LEU A 39 2.01 9.77 5.28
N GLY A 40 0.91 10.33 5.76
CA GLY A 40 0.64 11.76 5.63
C GLY A 40 0.15 12.19 4.24
N ILE A 41 -0.66 11.39 3.57
CA ILE A 41 -1.29 11.80 2.30
C ILE A 41 -2.37 12.84 2.57
N ASP A 42 -2.31 13.98 1.88
CA ASP A 42 -3.34 15.04 1.94
C ASP A 42 -4.23 15.09 0.68
N ASN A 43 -3.99 14.20 -0.28
CA ASN A 43 -4.82 14.08 -1.46
C ASN A 43 -6.17 13.41 -1.11
N PRO A 44 -7.33 14.06 -1.28
CA PRO A 44 -8.63 13.47 -0.96
C PRO A 44 -9.05 12.34 -1.91
N ALA A 45 -8.42 12.25 -3.08
CA ALA A 45 -8.70 11.24 -4.08
C ALA A 45 -7.40 10.59 -4.56
N PRO A 46 -6.68 9.84 -3.70
CA PRO A 46 -5.39 9.27 -4.03
C PRO A 46 -5.49 8.26 -5.16
N ARG A 47 -4.43 8.17 -5.95
CA ARG A 47 -4.31 7.21 -7.04
C ARG A 47 -3.74 5.91 -6.50
N LEU A 48 -4.47 4.84 -6.69
CA LEU A 48 -4.08 3.48 -6.30
C LEU A 48 -3.66 2.73 -7.55
N SER A 49 -2.45 2.21 -7.57
CA SER A 49 -1.94 1.46 -8.71
C SER A 49 -1.16 0.22 -8.29
N TRP A 50 -0.99 -0.70 -9.23
CA TRP A 50 -0.33 -1.98 -9.02
C TRP A 50 0.37 -2.43 -10.30
N MET A 51 1.19 -3.44 -10.19
CA MET A 51 1.76 -4.16 -11.31
C MET A 51 1.15 -5.56 -11.40
N LEU A 52 1.27 -6.19 -12.55
CA LEU A 52 0.82 -7.57 -12.76
C LEU A 52 2.03 -8.49 -12.85
N ASN A 53 2.02 -9.56 -12.09
CA ASN A 53 3.00 -10.63 -12.17
C ASN A 53 2.33 -11.88 -12.78
N ASP A 54 2.65 -12.15 -14.04
CA ASP A 54 2.16 -13.32 -14.78
C ASP A 54 3.14 -13.64 -15.91
N ALA A 55 3.74 -14.82 -15.86
CA ALA A 55 4.72 -15.26 -16.85
C ALA A 55 4.09 -15.89 -18.12
N ARG A 56 2.77 -16.04 -18.16
CA ARG A 56 2.08 -16.64 -19.30
C ARG A 56 2.11 -15.72 -20.53
N LYS A 57 2.28 -16.31 -21.70
CA LYS A 57 2.21 -15.55 -22.96
C LYS A 57 0.83 -14.90 -23.14
N GLY A 58 0.81 -13.61 -23.46
CA GLY A 58 -0.41 -12.83 -23.61
C GLY A 58 -1.17 -12.61 -22.31
N ALA A 59 -0.48 -12.70 -21.16
CA ALA A 59 -1.05 -12.37 -19.87
C ALA A 59 -1.54 -10.92 -19.84
N ARG A 60 -2.75 -10.72 -19.35
CA ARG A 60 -3.35 -9.40 -19.15
C ARG A 60 -4.47 -9.49 -18.12
N GLN A 61 -4.73 -8.37 -17.49
CA GLN A 61 -5.93 -8.13 -16.70
C GLN A 61 -7.10 -7.82 -17.64
N THR A 62 -8.27 -8.33 -17.33
CA THR A 62 -9.53 -8.01 -18.06
C THR A 62 -10.49 -7.23 -17.18
N ALA A 63 -10.37 -7.37 -15.85
CA ALA A 63 -11.17 -6.61 -14.89
C ALA A 63 -10.38 -6.40 -13.60
N CYS A 64 -10.78 -5.37 -12.86
CA CYS A 64 -10.25 -5.07 -11.53
C CYS A 64 -11.35 -4.65 -10.57
N GLN A 65 -11.06 -4.75 -9.27
CA GLN A 65 -11.83 -4.23 -8.16
C GLN A 65 -10.87 -3.80 -7.07
N VAL A 66 -11.02 -2.59 -6.58
CA VAL A 66 -10.29 -2.10 -5.40
C VAL A 66 -11.25 -2.01 -4.23
N ILE A 67 -10.83 -2.51 -3.09
CA ILE A 67 -11.55 -2.39 -1.82
C ILE A 67 -10.68 -1.70 -0.78
N VAL A 68 -11.28 -0.80 -0.01
CA VAL A 68 -10.62 0.00 1.03
C VAL A 68 -11.41 -0.08 2.32
N ASP A 69 -10.71 -0.26 3.44
CA ASP A 69 -11.29 -0.29 4.78
C ASP A 69 -10.33 0.30 5.82
N LYS A 70 -10.84 0.55 7.03
CA LYS A 70 -10.01 0.88 8.21
C LYS A 70 -9.56 -0.35 8.97
N ASP A 71 -10.20 -1.48 8.72
CA ASP A 71 -9.84 -2.77 9.30
C ASP A 71 -9.34 -3.72 8.21
N SER A 72 -8.12 -4.20 8.37
CA SER A 72 -7.54 -5.18 7.45
C SER A 72 -8.27 -6.52 7.44
N LEU A 73 -8.95 -6.88 8.52
CA LEU A 73 -9.72 -8.12 8.62
C LEU A 73 -10.95 -8.10 7.71
N GLU A 74 -11.61 -6.94 7.57
CA GLU A 74 -12.73 -6.78 6.63
C GLU A 74 -12.26 -7.00 5.18
N LEU A 75 -11.06 -6.53 4.83
CA LEU A 75 -10.49 -6.78 3.51
C LEU A 75 -10.16 -8.26 3.28
N ILE A 76 -9.73 -8.99 4.33
CA ILE A 76 -9.53 -10.44 4.24
C ILE A 76 -10.85 -11.14 3.95
N ALA A 77 -11.93 -10.68 4.58
CA ALA A 77 -13.29 -11.15 4.32
C ALA A 77 -13.86 -10.71 2.96
N GLY A 78 -13.08 -9.94 2.18
CA GLY A 78 -13.48 -9.46 0.86
C GLY A 78 -14.43 -8.27 0.88
N LYS A 79 -14.51 -7.54 2.00
CA LYS A 79 -15.37 -6.37 2.19
C LYS A 79 -14.54 -5.10 2.19
N GLY A 80 -15.07 -4.03 1.62
CA GLY A 80 -14.51 -2.69 1.66
C GLY A 80 -15.60 -1.70 2.07
N THR A 81 -15.77 -1.47 3.40
CA THR A 81 -16.86 -0.64 3.91
C THR A 81 -16.64 0.85 3.66
N ILE A 82 -15.39 1.27 3.47
CA ILE A 82 -15.04 2.65 3.12
C ILE A 82 -15.15 2.85 1.61
N TRP A 83 -14.72 1.87 0.84
CA TRP A 83 -14.88 1.87 -0.61
C TRP A 83 -14.79 0.47 -1.19
N ASP A 84 -15.73 0.17 -2.04
CA ASP A 84 -15.67 -0.92 -2.99
C ASP A 84 -15.92 -0.33 -4.39
N SER A 85 -14.92 -0.39 -5.26
CA SER A 85 -15.06 0.13 -6.63
C SER A 85 -16.04 -0.68 -7.48
N GLY A 86 -16.47 -1.84 -6.99
CA GLY A 86 -17.10 -2.86 -7.78
C GLY A 86 -16.13 -3.49 -8.80
N LYS A 87 -16.51 -4.62 -9.36
CA LYS A 87 -15.80 -5.20 -10.49
C LYS A 87 -16.02 -4.32 -11.72
N LYS A 88 -14.93 -3.84 -12.32
CA LYS A 88 -14.91 -3.04 -13.54
C LYS A 88 -14.11 -3.76 -14.61
N ASP A 89 -14.69 -3.92 -15.78
CA ASP A 89 -13.96 -4.42 -16.94
C ASP A 89 -12.95 -3.37 -17.38
N SER A 90 -11.67 -3.65 -17.16
CA SER A 90 -10.59 -2.70 -17.39
C SER A 90 -9.23 -3.40 -17.41
N GLU A 91 -8.40 -3.02 -18.36
CA GLU A 91 -6.97 -3.38 -18.40
C GLU A 91 -6.09 -2.36 -17.65
N GLN A 92 -6.67 -1.27 -17.14
CA GLN A 92 -5.94 -0.25 -16.40
C GLN A 92 -5.48 -0.76 -15.04
N ILE A 93 -4.23 -0.46 -14.74
CA ILE A 93 -3.56 -0.82 -13.48
C ILE A 93 -3.49 0.38 -12.50
N LEU A 94 -4.34 1.35 -12.71
CA LEU A 94 -4.47 2.53 -11.87
C LEU A 94 -5.95 2.92 -11.76
N ILE A 95 -6.36 3.26 -10.55
CA ILE A 95 -7.69 3.76 -10.24
C ILE A 95 -7.59 4.93 -9.26
N THR A 96 -8.35 5.97 -9.48
CA THR A 96 -8.49 7.07 -8.51
C THR A 96 -9.55 6.69 -7.47
N TYR A 97 -9.21 6.89 -6.21
CA TYR A 97 -10.14 6.69 -5.11
C TYR A 97 -11.38 7.56 -5.27
N SER A 98 -12.55 6.95 -5.12
CA SER A 98 -13.85 7.63 -5.21
C SER A 98 -14.85 7.07 -4.19
N GLY A 99 -14.35 6.68 -3.01
CA GLY A 99 -15.16 6.17 -1.91
C GLY A 99 -15.68 7.28 -0.99
N GLN A 100 -15.91 6.93 0.27
CA GLN A 100 -16.27 7.90 1.29
C GLN A 100 -15.15 8.91 1.50
N GLU A 101 -15.49 10.12 1.95
CA GLU A 101 -14.51 11.14 2.29
C GLU A 101 -13.46 10.61 3.27
N LEU A 102 -12.19 10.81 2.94
CA LEU A 102 -11.07 10.39 3.78
C LEU A 102 -10.96 11.32 4.99
N ARG A 103 -10.87 10.73 6.18
CA ARG A 103 -10.73 11.49 7.42
C ARG A 103 -9.27 11.82 7.68
N PRO A 104 -8.96 12.97 8.30
CA PRO A 104 -7.61 13.31 8.74
C PRO A 104 -7.03 12.25 9.70
N PHE A 105 -5.70 12.14 9.70
CA PHE A 105 -4.93 11.32 10.65
C PHE A 105 -5.40 9.87 10.75
N THR A 106 -5.87 9.31 9.64
CA THR A 106 -6.52 7.99 9.62
C THR A 106 -5.74 7.03 8.75
N LYS A 107 -5.52 5.82 9.28
CA LYS A 107 -4.94 4.72 8.51
C LYS A 107 -6.03 3.95 7.78
N TYR A 108 -5.80 3.73 6.50
CA TYR A 108 -6.62 2.93 5.62
C TYR A 108 -5.82 1.75 5.09
N TYR A 109 -6.48 0.63 4.94
CA TYR A 109 -5.96 -0.55 4.28
C TYR A 109 -6.66 -0.74 2.96
N TRP A 110 -5.99 -1.34 1.99
CA TRP A 110 -6.56 -1.60 0.69
C TRP A 110 -5.94 -2.82 0.03
N ARG A 111 -6.70 -3.41 -0.86
CA ARG A 111 -6.23 -4.46 -1.75
C ARG A 111 -6.92 -4.35 -3.10
N VAL A 112 -6.32 -4.97 -4.10
CA VAL A 112 -6.91 -5.10 -5.42
C VAL A 112 -7.19 -6.56 -5.74
N ASN A 113 -8.33 -6.81 -6.33
CA ASN A 113 -8.68 -8.04 -7.00
C ASN A 113 -8.57 -7.81 -8.50
N VAL A 114 -7.98 -8.73 -9.23
CA VAL A 114 -7.92 -8.70 -10.68
C VAL A 114 -8.48 -9.99 -11.27
N TRP A 115 -9.02 -9.90 -12.46
CA TRP A 115 -9.42 -11.04 -13.28
C TRP A 115 -8.53 -11.05 -14.51
N ASP A 116 -7.96 -12.18 -14.80
CA ASP A 116 -7.08 -12.37 -15.96
C ASP A 116 -7.86 -12.65 -17.25
N LYS A 117 -7.12 -12.87 -18.34
CA LYS A 117 -7.69 -13.19 -19.66
C LYS A 117 -8.55 -14.47 -19.68
N ASP A 118 -8.39 -15.34 -18.71
CA ASP A 118 -9.12 -16.60 -18.58
C ASP A 118 -10.27 -16.48 -17.55
N GLY A 119 -10.48 -15.26 -17.00
CA GLY A 119 -11.52 -14.96 -16.00
C GLY A 119 -11.14 -15.41 -14.59
N VAL A 120 -9.90 -15.84 -14.37
CA VAL A 120 -9.44 -16.29 -13.03
C VAL A 120 -9.18 -15.08 -12.16
N LYS A 121 -9.81 -15.07 -10.95
CA LYS A 121 -9.64 -14.02 -9.97
C LYS A 121 -8.37 -14.24 -9.14
N SER A 122 -7.59 -13.19 -8.97
CA SER A 122 -6.45 -13.13 -8.04
C SER A 122 -6.55 -11.88 -7.18
N SER A 123 -6.01 -11.96 -5.96
CA SER A 123 -6.01 -10.85 -5.01
C SER A 123 -4.58 -10.48 -4.62
N SER A 124 -4.33 -9.19 -4.44
CA SER A 124 -3.06 -8.71 -3.90
C SER A 124 -2.86 -9.04 -2.42
N ALA A 125 -1.65 -8.80 -1.92
CA ALA A 125 -1.45 -8.51 -0.50
C ALA A 125 -2.26 -7.27 -0.10
N ILE A 126 -2.44 -7.07 1.21
CA ILE A 126 -3.04 -5.86 1.76
C ILE A 126 -1.93 -4.83 1.96
N ASN A 127 -2.12 -3.66 1.38
CA ASN A 127 -1.29 -2.48 1.61
C ASN A 127 -2.07 -1.44 2.42
N SER A 128 -1.38 -0.38 2.84
CA SER A 128 -2.02 0.70 3.59
C SER A 128 -1.58 2.06 3.08
N PHE A 129 -2.35 3.07 3.40
CA PHE A 129 -1.94 4.46 3.38
C PHE A 129 -2.50 5.16 4.62
N GLU A 130 -1.87 6.24 5.03
CA GLU A 130 -2.31 7.03 6.17
C GLU A 130 -2.47 8.48 5.71
N THR A 131 -3.61 9.08 6.04
CA THR A 131 -3.87 10.47 5.70
C THR A 131 -3.11 11.39 6.64
N GLY A 132 -2.69 12.53 6.11
CA GLY A 132 -2.17 13.65 6.88
C GLY A 132 -3.27 14.47 7.52
N MET A 133 -3.08 15.77 7.54
CA MET A 133 -4.05 16.71 8.13
C MET A 133 -5.29 16.91 7.25
N MET A 134 -5.21 16.67 5.95
CA MET A 134 -6.26 16.87 4.96
C MET A 134 -6.76 18.33 4.85
N GLY A 135 -6.16 19.26 5.60
CA GLY A 135 -6.48 20.68 5.61
C GLY A 135 -5.76 21.40 6.74
N MET A 136 -5.55 22.71 6.60
CA MET A 136 -4.84 23.54 7.58
C MET A 136 -5.64 23.77 8.87
N GLU A 137 -6.94 23.61 8.83
CA GLU A 137 -7.84 23.76 9.97
C GLU A 137 -7.57 22.75 11.11
N TYR A 138 -6.94 21.64 10.80
CA TYR A 138 -6.57 20.62 11.79
C TYR A 138 -5.21 20.88 12.45
N TRP A 139 -4.48 21.91 12.01
CA TRP A 139 -3.20 22.26 12.61
C TRP A 139 -3.39 23.00 13.94
N GLN A 140 -2.93 22.37 15.02
CA GLN A 140 -3.00 22.92 16.37
C GLN A 140 -1.65 23.44 16.89
N GLY A 141 -0.61 23.31 16.09
CA GLY A 141 0.74 23.77 16.43
C GLY A 141 0.89 25.28 16.30
N ALA A 142 1.85 25.85 17.04
CA ALA A 142 2.29 27.23 16.88
C ALA A 142 3.74 27.26 16.41
N TRP A 143 4.10 28.31 15.67
CA TRP A 143 5.50 28.55 15.31
C TRP A 143 6.29 28.88 16.58
N ILE A 144 7.45 28.26 16.70
CA ILE A 144 8.41 28.55 17.76
C ILE A 144 9.71 28.99 17.11
N SER A 145 10.40 29.94 17.75
CA SER A 145 11.73 30.42 17.35
C SER A 145 12.59 30.63 18.60
N ASP A 146 13.90 30.68 18.42
CA ASP A 146 14.77 31.19 19.46
C ASP A 146 14.74 32.74 19.48
N ASN A 147 15.24 33.34 20.55
CA ASN A 147 15.32 34.79 20.70
C ASN A 147 16.65 35.38 20.22
N LYS A 148 17.38 34.66 19.35
CA LYS A 148 18.68 35.10 18.87
C LYS A 148 18.56 36.05 17.70
N ASP A 149 19.59 36.87 17.52
CA ASP A 149 19.72 37.74 16.35
C ASP A 149 19.59 36.93 15.06
N ILE A 150 18.81 37.48 14.13
CA ILE A 150 18.58 36.86 12.81
C ILE A 150 19.89 36.59 12.03
N ASN A 151 20.96 37.33 12.35
CA ASN A 151 22.27 37.12 11.73
C ASN A 151 23.10 36.03 12.42
N TYR A 152 22.71 35.60 13.61
CA TYR A 152 23.32 34.51 14.34
C TYR A 152 22.48 33.25 14.14
N ARG A 153 22.92 32.35 13.25
CA ARG A 153 22.12 31.21 12.76
C ARG A 153 22.71 29.83 13.14
N PRO A 154 23.00 29.54 14.42
CA PRO A 154 23.24 28.18 14.82
C PRO A 154 21.92 27.38 14.72
N ALA A 155 22.01 26.09 14.49
CA ALA A 155 20.82 25.23 14.57
C ALA A 155 20.28 25.22 16.02
N PRO A 156 19.05 25.71 16.27
CA PRO A 156 18.52 25.76 17.63
C PRO A 156 18.03 24.37 18.06
N TYR A 157 18.17 24.09 19.36
CA TYR A 157 17.58 22.91 19.97
C TYR A 157 16.30 23.26 20.70
N PHE A 158 15.19 22.70 20.26
CA PHE A 158 13.93 22.79 20.98
C PHE A 158 13.66 21.47 21.70
N ARG A 159 13.32 21.54 22.97
CA ARG A 159 13.01 20.38 23.79
C ARG A 159 11.68 20.54 24.50
N LYS A 160 10.84 19.50 24.42
CA LYS A 160 9.62 19.42 25.21
C LYS A 160 9.55 18.07 25.92
N VAL A 161 9.26 18.08 27.20
CA VAL A 161 8.97 16.88 28.00
C VAL A 161 7.46 16.72 28.08
N PHE A 162 6.99 15.51 27.91
CA PHE A 162 5.59 15.15 28.11
C PHE A 162 5.48 13.71 28.65
N ASP A 163 4.42 13.45 29.39
CA ASP A 163 4.16 12.14 29.95
C ASP A 163 3.00 11.46 29.23
N ALA A 164 3.23 10.25 28.77
CA ALA A 164 2.17 9.40 28.24
C ALA A 164 1.53 8.59 29.37
N ARG A 165 0.33 8.99 29.78
CA ARG A 165 -0.40 8.33 30.89
C ARG A 165 -0.97 6.96 30.56
N LYS A 166 -1.00 6.56 29.30
CA LYS A 166 -1.56 5.30 28.80
C LYS A 166 -0.52 4.56 27.95
N LYS A 167 -0.69 3.23 27.81
CA LYS A 167 0.12 2.46 26.89
C LYS A 167 -0.05 2.99 25.46
N ILE A 168 1.06 3.36 24.85
CA ILE A 168 1.10 3.85 23.47
C ILE A 168 1.15 2.63 22.53
N TRP A 169 0.20 2.53 21.62
CA TRP A 169 0.20 1.54 20.55
C TRP A 169 0.82 2.07 19.27
N SER A 170 0.61 3.34 18.99
CA SER A 170 1.23 4.05 17.88
C SER A 170 1.26 5.54 18.17
N ALA A 171 2.20 6.24 17.57
CA ALA A 171 2.29 7.70 17.64
C ALA A 171 2.68 8.26 16.28
N ARG A 172 2.26 9.49 15.99
CA ARG A 172 2.66 10.26 14.82
C ARG A 172 3.07 11.65 15.25
N ALA A 173 4.19 12.11 14.73
CA ALA A 173 4.61 13.50 14.85
C ALA A 173 4.33 14.22 13.53
N TYR A 174 3.61 15.34 13.60
CA TYR A 174 3.38 16.23 12.47
C TYR A 174 4.20 17.49 12.72
N ILE A 175 5.15 17.76 11.82
CA ILE A 175 6.14 18.82 11.99
C ILE A 175 6.14 19.69 10.75
N ALA A 176 5.96 21.01 10.96
CA ALA A 176 6.19 22.02 9.93
C ALA A 176 7.44 22.81 10.30
N VAL A 177 8.34 23.03 9.35
CA VAL A 177 9.61 23.72 9.56
C VAL A 177 9.87 24.68 8.41
N ALA A 178 10.28 25.89 8.75
CA ALA A 178 10.83 26.83 7.76
C ALA A 178 12.34 26.56 7.59
N GLY A 179 12.70 25.39 7.09
CA GLY A 179 14.09 24.95 6.96
C GLY A 179 14.20 23.43 7.07
N LEU A 180 15.28 22.95 7.67
CA LEU A 180 15.56 21.53 7.87
C LEU A 180 15.58 21.21 9.37
N TYR A 181 15.20 19.98 9.73
CA TYR A 181 15.19 19.53 11.13
C TYR A 181 15.68 18.09 11.28
N GLU A 182 16.02 17.73 12.49
CA GLU A 182 16.15 16.37 12.98
C GLU A 182 15.25 16.19 14.20
N LEU A 183 14.46 15.12 14.22
CA LEU A 183 13.60 14.77 15.35
C LEU A 183 14.25 13.68 16.20
N TYR A 184 14.25 13.89 17.52
CA TYR A 184 14.68 12.89 18.48
C TYR A 184 13.58 12.65 19.52
N ILE A 185 13.37 11.39 19.89
CA ILE A 185 12.48 11.01 21.00
C ILE A 185 13.28 10.19 21.99
N ASN A 186 13.34 10.65 23.26
CA ASN A 186 14.13 10.03 24.33
C ASN A 186 15.63 9.83 23.97
N GLY A 187 16.18 10.74 23.17
CA GLY A 187 17.57 10.68 22.73
C GLY A 187 17.83 9.83 21.48
N GLU A 188 16.82 9.14 20.96
CA GLU A 188 16.94 8.37 19.72
C GLU A 188 16.40 9.18 18.55
N LYS A 189 17.19 9.23 17.46
CA LYS A 189 16.79 9.89 16.22
C LYS A 189 15.63 9.12 15.57
N ILE A 190 14.61 9.86 15.14
CA ILE A 190 13.46 9.33 14.42
C ILE A 190 13.72 9.42 12.91
N GLY A 191 13.59 8.29 12.24
CA GLY A 191 13.88 8.17 10.82
C GLY A 191 15.36 7.93 10.52
N ASN A 192 15.65 7.66 9.27
CA ASN A 192 17.00 7.36 8.79
C ASN A 192 17.60 8.48 7.90
N HIS A 193 16.87 9.57 7.69
CA HIS A 193 17.34 10.73 6.96
C HIS A 193 18.24 11.59 7.84
N ARG A 194 19.18 12.31 7.21
CA ARG A 194 20.04 13.25 7.97
C ARG A 194 19.32 14.53 8.31
N LEU A 195 18.50 15.02 7.39
CA LEU A 195 17.73 16.27 7.56
C LEU A 195 16.38 16.11 6.86
N ASP A 196 15.31 16.56 7.50
CA ASP A 196 13.96 16.55 6.99
C ASP A 196 13.40 18.00 6.94
N PRO A 197 12.36 18.27 6.15
CA PRO A 197 11.85 17.44 5.07
C PRO A 197 12.86 17.33 3.92
N VAL A 198 12.81 16.23 3.18
CA VAL A 198 13.58 16.14 1.93
C VAL A 198 13.12 17.27 1.01
N TYR A 199 14.06 18.04 0.51
CA TYR A 199 13.77 19.15 -0.41
C TYR A 199 13.08 18.61 -1.66
N THR A 200 11.84 19.01 -1.85
CA THR A 200 11.12 18.80 -3.10
C THR A 200 11.25 20.07 -3.93
N PRO A 201 11.91 20.04 -5.11
CA PRO A 201 11.90 21.19 -5.98
C PRO A 201 10.46 21.50 -6.39
N VAL A 202 10.10 22.78 -6.35
CA VAL A 202 8.80 23.30 -6.79
C VAL A 202 8.75 23.27 -8.31
#